data_2eefa46f203f62079afcc398fed46797
#
_entry.id   2eefa46f203f62079afcc398fed46797
#
_cell.length_a   1.000
_cell.length_b   1.000
_cell.length_c   1.000
_cell.angle_alpha   90.00
_cell.angle_beta   90.00
_cell.angle_gamma   90.00
#
_symmetry.space_group_name_H-M   'P 1'
#
loop_
_entity.id
_entity.type
_entity.pdbx_description
1 polymer ?
#
loop_
_entity_poly.entity_id
_entity_poly.type
_entity_poly.pdbx_seq_one_letter_code
_entity_poly.pdbx_strand_id
1 'polypeptide(L)'
;MKYAKIFCLTLLLMFTAIVSGCGSSAEKEVKTVAVCFPNTTPSWQRNGDSLQGLLEEDGFEVNIQFSATVEEQQTQIKDVIAKNPDCIVIGAIDSAALVDVLDGALKKNIPIIAFDRIIMNTDALSYYASFDNYAIGDGMGEYIAAALNLKNGGGPYNIEFFAGGPSDNNAHIFFENTMKILEPYLKSGQLVCRSWQVTFDKVAVADWNSANAKPRINELMEKYYTDAPLQVVLSPNDDIAGVILGEMEKAGKPYPIISGLDGDPAAFERIKQGKQTFTIAKDPDVLTAKCVRMIKAVVEGTQPDINDVTNYNNGVKVVPSFLCTPMIIDKTNVNSLAAK
;
A
#
# COMPACT_ATOMS: atom_id res chain seq x y z
N MET A 1 44.02 86.92 -44.89
CA MET A 1 42.64 87.20 -45.36
C MET A 1 42.23 86.13 -46.29
N LYS A 2 41.03 85.62 -46.08
CA LYS A 2 40.16 84.75 -46.89
C LYS A 2 40.08 83.33 -46.39
N TYR A 3 38.90 82.99 -45.92
CA TYR A 3 38.37 81.79 -45.36
C TYR A 3 38.08 80.73 -46.43
N ALA A 4 38.51 79.52 -46.17
CA ALA A 4 37.99 78.38 -46.91
C ALA A 4 37.11 77.54 -45.98
N LYS A 5 35.85 77.44 -46.34
CA LYS A 5 34.87 76.62 -45.65
C LYS A 5 35.04 75.18 -46.10
N ILE A 6 35.35 74.28 -45.11
CA ILE A 6 35.34 72.89 -45.31
C ILE A 6 33.96 72.37 -44.97
N PHE A 7 33.32 71.76 -45.95
CA PHE A 7 32.01 71.09 -45.82
C PHE A 7 32.24 69.61 -45.41
N CYS A 8 31.95 69.32 -44.12
CA CYS A 8 32.00 67.95 -43.65
C CYS A 8 30.67 67.25 -43.94
N LEU A 9 30.74 66.28 -44.86
CA LEU A 9 29.65 65.41 -45.18
C LEU A 9 29.69 64.23 -44.19
N THR A 10 28.78 64.23 -43.19
CA THR A 10 28.61 63.15 -42.23
C THR A 10 27.68 62.10 -42.88
N LEU A 11 28.28 60.97 -43.27
CA LEU A 11 27.59 59.79 -43.72
C LEU A 11 27.04 59.04 -42.49
N LEU A 12 25.73 59.10 -42.31
CA LEU A 12 24.99 58.41 -41.24
C LEU A 12 24.78 56.95 -41.67
N LEU A 13 25.64 56.04 -41.25
CA LEU A 13 25.45 54.61 -41.41
C LEU A 13 24.41 54.14 -40.37
N MET A 14 23.19 53.89 -40.83
CA MET A 14 22.17 53.15 -40.06
C MET A 14 22.58 51.70 -39.97
N PHE A 15 23.09 51.31 -38.83
CA PHE A 15 23.27 49.89 -38.45
C PHE A 15 21.92 49.36 -37.98
N THR A 16 21.15 48.70 -38.87
CA THR A 16 19.99 47.91 -38.51
C THR A 16 20.49 46.64 -37.84
N ALA A 17 20.55 46.65 -36.48
CA ALA A 17 20.71 45.43 -35.69
C ALA A 17 19.45 44.59 -35.87
N ILE A 18 19.52 43.59 -36.73
CA ILE A 18 18.56 42.47 -36.76
C ILE A 18 18.79 41.68 -35.47
N VAL A 19 18.01 41.98 -34.45
CA VAL A 19 17.88 41.12 -33.27
C VAL A 19 17.11 39.89 -33.75
N SER A 20 17.81 38.89 -34.24
CA SER A 20 17.29 37.55 -34.38
C SER A 20 17.05 37.04 -32.95
N GLY A 21 15.82 37.24 -32.46
CA GLY A 21 15.33 36.60 -31.28
C GLY A 21 15.29 35.11 -31.59
N CYS A 22 16.38 34.40 -31.33
CA CYS A 22 16.31 32.97 -31.00
C CYS A 22 15.50 32.85 -29.72
N GLY A 23 14.19 32.70 -29.87
CA GLY A 23 13.38 32.09 -28.84
C GLY A 23 13.88 30.65 -28.74
N SER A 24 14.88 30.39 -27.90
CA SER A 24 15.08 29.06 -27.38
C SER A 24 13.84 28.75 -26.60
N SER A 25 12.89 28.02 -27.22
CA SER A 25 11.96 27.21 -26.44
C SER A 25 12.88 26.35 -25.56
N ALA A 26 13.00 26.71 -24.27
CA ALA A 26 13.62 25.84 -23.32
C ALA A 26 12.84 24.51 -23.46
N GLU A 27 13.47 23.50 -24.01
CA GLU A 27 12.93 22.14 -23.96
C GLU A 27 12.57 21.91 -22.50
N LYS A 28 11.28 21.68 -22.22
CA LYS A 28 10.83 21.41 -20.87
C LYS A 28 11.55 20.15 -20.43
N GLU A 29 12.45 20.27 -19.48
CA GLU A 29 13.19 19.14 -18.94
C GLU A 29 12.20 18.07 -18.49
N VAL A 30 12.29 16.88 -19.11
CA VAL A 30 11.39 15.77 -18.78
C VAL A 30 11.74 15.30 -17.37
N LYS A 31 10.76 15.31 -16.49
CA LYS A 31 10.93 14.85 -15.13
C LYS A 31 10.86 13.34 -15.04
N THR A 32 11.72 12.75 -14.22
CA THR A 32 11.91 11.31 -14.11
C THR A 32 11.42 10.79 -12.76
N VAL A 33 10.62 9.72 -12.78
CA VAL A 33 10.12 9.03 -11.60
C VAL A 33 10.55 7.58 -11.64
N ALA A 34 11.15 7.11 -10.56
CA ALA A 34 11.48 5.70 -10.41
C ALA A 34 10.50 5.03 -9.46
N VAL A 35 10.07 3.82 -9.81
CA VAL A 35 9.13 3.01 -9.02
C VAL A 35 9.77 1.65 -8.74
N CYS A 36 9.89 1.27 -7.46
CA CYS A 36 10.48 0.01 -7.01
C CYS A 36 9.46 -0.77 -6.20
N PHE A 37 8.84 -1.77 -6.80
CA PHE A 37 7.75 -2.55 -6.20
C PHE A 37 8.11 -4.02 -5.99
N PRO A 38 7.44 -4.71 -5.06
CA PRO A 38 7.55 -6.15 -4.93
C PRO A 38 6.96 -6.88 -6.14
N ASN A 39 7.55 -8.02 -6.50
CA ASN A 39 7.00 -8.94 -7.49
C ASN A 39 6.37 -10.16 -6.81
N THR A 40 5.55 -9.94 -5.78
CA THR A 40 5.05 -11.02 -4.93
C THR A 40 3.60 -11.40 -5.22
N THR A 41 2.81 -10.48 -5.76
CA THR A 41 1.39 -10.71 -6.09
C THR A 41 0.96 -9.95 -7.35
N PRO A 42 -0.12 -10.40 -8.04
CA PRO A 42 -0.69 -9.68 -9.19
C PRO A 42 -1.15 -8.25 -8.86
N SER A 43 -1.47 -7.95 -7.59
CA SER A 43 -1.87 -6.60 -7.18
C SER A 43 -0.76 -5.57 -7.33
N TRP A 44 0.50 -5.96 -7.04
CA TRP A 44 1.65 -5.07 -7.24
C TRP A 44 1.87 -4.72 -8.71
N GLN A 45 1.67 -5.70 -9.62
CA GLN A 45 1.75 -5.46 -11.06
C GLN A 45 0.67 -4.45 -11.49
N ARG A 46 -0.59 -4.66 -11.08
CA ARG A 46 -1.70 -3.72 -11.40
C ARG A 46 -1.41 -2.31 -10.89
N ASN A 47 -0.92 -2.17 -9.65
CA ASN A 47 -0.54 -0.87 -9.10
C ASN A 47 0.57 -0.21 -9.91
N GLY A 48 1.57 -0.98 -10.33
CA GLY A 48 2.67 -0.49 -11.15
C GLY A 48 2.22 -0.02 -12.52
N ASP A 49 1.44 -0.84 -13.21
CA ASP A 49 0.89 -0.51 -14.54
C ASP A 49 0.00 0.75 -14.50
N SER A 50 -0.87 0.87 -13.49
CA SER A 50 -1.73 2.04 -13.28
C SER A 50 -0.90 3.30 -12.97
N LEU A 51 0.08 3.18 -12.06
CA LEU A 51 0.94 4.31 -11.69
C LEU A 51 1.78 4.79 -12.87
N GLN A 52 2.36 3.86 -13.63
CA GLN A 52 3.14 4.15 -14.83
C GLN A 52 2.27 4.88 -15.87
N GLY A 53 1.12 4.31 -16.22
CA GLY A 53 0.23 4.91 -17.23
C GLY A 53 -0.18 6.34 -16.87
N LEU A 54 -0.60 6.58 -15.63
CA LEU A 54 -1.02 7.91 -15.18
C LEU A 54 0.14 8.93 -15.16
N LEU A 55 1.36 8.52 -14.81
CA LEU A 55 2.52 9.40 -14.81
C LEU A 55 2.99 9.72 -16.23
N GLU A 56 3.00 8.73 -17.13
CA GLU A 56 3.36 8.93 -18.55
C GLU A 56 2.36 9.85 -19.26
N GLU A 57 1.06 9.73 -18.97
CA GLU A 57 0.01 10.65 -19.45
C GLU A 57 0.27 12.11 -18.99
N ASP A 58 0.83 12.29 -17.79
CA ASP A 58 1.22 13.60 -17.25
C ASP A 58 2.60 14.08 -17.75
N GLY A 59 3.28 13.30 -18.61
CA GLY A 59 4.53 13.66 -19.30
C GLY A 59 5.80 13.38 -18.49
N PHE A 60 5.73 12.47 -17.50
CA PHE A 60 6.91 11.97 -16.78
C PHE A 60 7.59 10.84 -17.59
N GLU A 61 8.89 10.72 -17.46
CA GLU A 61 9.61 9.50 -17.79
C GLU A 61 9.59 8.58 -16.56
N VAL A 62 9.06 7.35 -16.73
CA VAL A 62 8.87 6.41 -15.62
C VAL A 62 9.79 5.21 -15.77
N ASN A 63 10.58 4.94 -14.74
CA ASN A 63 11.39 3.73 -14.62
C ASN A 63 10.77 2.84 -13.53
N ILE A 64 10.02 1.80 -13.94
CA ILE A 64 9.43 0.85 -13.00
C ILE A 64 10.23 -0.44 -12.95
N GLN A 65 10.43 -0.96 -11.75
CA GLN A 65 11.13 -2.20 -11.47
C GLN A 65 10.38 -3.02 -10.43
N PHE A 66 10.36 -4.32 -10.61
CA PHE A 66 9.79 -5.29 -9.68
C PHE A 66 10.86 -6.21 -9.15
N SER A 67 10.83 -6.51 -7.85
CA SER A 67 11.82 -7.35 -7.17
C SER A 67 11.15 -8.54 -6.51
N ALA A 68 11.78 -9.70 -6.61
CA ALA A 68 11.31 -10.92 -5.94
C ALA A 68 11.88 -11.05 -4.52
N THR A 69 13.04 -10.46 -4.24
CA THR A 69 13.72 -10.53 -2.94
C THR A 69 14.13 -9.16 -2.43
N VAL A 70 14.42 -9.08 -1.13
CA VAL A 70 14.92 -7.85 -0.49
C VAL A 70 16.25 -7.40 -1.09
N GLU A 71 17.15 -8.33 -1.33
CA GLU A 71 18.49 -8.05 -1.90
C GLU A 71 18.40 -7.51 -3.33
N GLU A 72 17.49 -8.04 -4.13
CA GLU A 72 17.19 -7.53 -5.46
C GLU A 72 16.64 -6.11 -5.37
N GLN A 73 15.66 -5.86 -4.49
CA GLN A 73 15.08 -4.54 -4.29
C GLN A 73 16.12 -3.52 -3.81
N GLN A 74 16.99 -3.89 -2.87
CA GLN A 74 18.09 -3.04 -2.42
C GLN A 74 19.02 -2.67 -3.56
N THR A 75 19.35 -3.61 -4.44
CA THR A 75 20.22 -3.38 -5.60
C THR A 75 19.56 -2.43 -6.59
N GLN A 76 18.30 -2.67 -6.92
CA GLN A 76 17.54 -1.79 -7.82
C GLN A 76 17.42 -0.36 -7.28
N ILE A 77 17.16 -0.20 -5.97
CA ILE A 77 17.08 1.13 -5.34
C ILE A 77 18.44 1.86 -5.43
N LYS A 78 19.56 1.17 -5.21
CA LYS A 78 20.90 1.78 -5.38
C LYS A 78 21.14 2.27 -6.81
N ASP A 79 20.76 1.46 -7.79
CA ASP A 79 20.91 1.79 -9.22
C ASP A 79 20.01 2.97 -9.61
N VAL A 80 18.81 3.03 -9.08
CA VAL A 80 17.88 4.14 -9.27
C VAL A 80 18.43 5.43 -8.67
N ILE A 81 18.91 5.39 -7.42
CA ILE A 81 19.51 6.56 -6.75
C ILE A 81 20.74 7.08 -7.53
N ALA A 82 21.52 6.17 -8.13
CA ALA A 82 22.67 6.57 -8.95
C ALA A 82 22.28 7.42 -10.15
N LYS A 83 21.10 7.14 -10.77
CA LYS A 83 20.53 7.87 -11.92
C LYS A 83 19.93 9.23 -11.56
N ASN A 84 19.77 9.53 -10.26
CA ASN A 84 19.29 10.81 -9.74
C ASN A 84 17.91 11.24 -10.25
N PRO A 85 16.86 10.41 -10.07
CA PRO A 85 15.49 10.77 -10.48
C PRO A 85 14.94 11.92 -9.64
N ASP A 86 13.87 12.59 -10.15
CA ASP A 86 13.19 13.66 -9.43
C ASP A 86 12.35 13.15 -8.24
N CYS A 87 11.94 11.87 -8.27
CA CYS A 87 11.22 11.22 -7.17
C CYS A 87 11.39 9.70 -7.24
N ILE A 88 11.41 9.03 -6.08
CA ILE A 88 11.39 7.57 -5.97
C ILE A 88 10.14 7.13 -5.22
N VAL A 89 9.38 6.18 -5.79
CA VAL A 89 8.23 5.53 -5.17
C VAL A 89 8.61 4.10 -4.81
N ILE A 90 8.42 3.70 -3.56
CA ILE A 90 8.85 2.40 -3.07
C ILE A 90 7.69 1.69 -2.36
N GLY A 91 7.31 0.50 -2.83
CA GLY A 91 6.59 -0.48 -2.05
C GLY A 91 7.59 -1.47 -1.45
N ALA A 92 7.82 -1.43 -0.15
CA ALA A 92 8.85 -2.25 0.47
C ALA A 92 8.47 -3.73 0.54
N ILE A 93 9.40 -4.63 0.19
CA ILE A 93 9.26 -6.08 0.47
C ILE A 93 9.34 -6.32 1.97
N ASP A 94 10.35 -5.73 2.61
CA ASP A 94 10.53 -5.71 4.07
C ASP A 94 10.59 -4.25 4.53
N SER A 95 9.73 -3.90 5.45
CA SER A 95 9.59 -2.52 5.94
C SER A 95 10.86 -1.97 6.60
N ALA A 96 11.72 -2.81 7.16
CA ALA A 96 12.91 -2.41 7.92
C ALA A 96 14.23 -2.61 7.17
N ALA A 97 14.21 -3.30 6.02
CA ALA A 97 15.45 -3.72 5.35
C ALA A 97 16.09 -2.67 4.43
N LEU A 98 15.47 -1.51 4.25
CA LEU A 98 15.92 -0.53 3.23
C LEU A 98 16.75 0.63 3.80
N VAL A 99 16.99 0.69 5.10
CA VAL A 99 17.63 1.84 5.80
C VAL A 99 18.93 2.26 5.13
N ASP A 100 19.88 1.33 5.00
CA ASP A 100 21.23 1.62 4.50
C ASP A 100 21.25 2.11 3.05
N VAL A 101 20.34 1.58 2.22
CA VAL A 101 20.31 1.94 0.79
C VAL A 101 19.67 3.31 0.56
N LEU A 102 18.76 3.75 1.44
CA LEU A 102 18.05 5.01 1.31
C LEU A 102 18.90 6.23 1.74
N ASP A 103 19.95 6.04 2.51
CA ASP A 103 20.90 7.11 2.86
C ASP A 103 21.48 7.84 1.64
N GLY A 104 21.62 7.11 0.54
CA GLY A 104 22.08 7.69 -0.74
C GLY A 104 21.10 8.70 -1.33
N ALA A 105 19.80 8.44 -1.22
CA ALA A 105 18.75 9.35 -1.67
C ALA A 105 18.67 10.59 -0.77
N LEU A 106 18.76 10.40 0.55
CA LEU A 106 18.77 11.50 1.52
C LEU A 106 19.92 12.48 1.24
N LYS A 107 21.15 11.97 1.00
CA LYS A 107 22.34 12.79 0.68
C LYS A 107 22.20 13.58 -0.62
N LYS A 108 21.41 13.08 -1.56
CA LYS A 108 21.13 13.72 -2.85
C LYS A 108 19.86 14.57 -2.84
N ASN A 109 19.13 14.63 -1.72
CA ASN A 109 17.84 15.27 -1.57
C ASN A 109 16.79 14.74 -2.57
N ILE A 110 16.86 13.45 -2.92
CA ILE A 110 15.85 12.81 -3.75
C ILE A 110 14.66 12.45 -2.86
N PRO A 111 13.46 12.99 -3.11
CA PRO A 111 12.28 12.67 -2.32
C PRO A 111 11.85 11.21 -2.53
N ILE A 112 11.48 10.56 -1.40
CA ILE A 112 10.98 9.19 -1.39
C ILE A 112 9.55 9.17 -0.89
N ILE A 113 8.67 8.53 -1.66
CA ILE A 113 7.28 8.25 -1.28
C ILE A 113 7.17 6.74 -1.03
N ALA A 114 6.82 6.34 0.19
CA ALA A 114 6.43 4.96 0.44
C ALA A 114 5.01 4.73 -0.08
N PHE A 115 4.81 3.66 -0.83
CA PHE A 115 3.54 3.26 -1.42
C PHE A 115 3.00 2.00 -0.75
N ASP A 116 1.78 2.05 -0.24
CA ASP A 116 1.08 0.98 0.49
C ASP A 116 1.79 0.53 1.77
N ARG A 117 3.07 0.17 1.73
CA ARG A 117 3.86 -0.28 2.88
C ARG A 117 4.81 0.81 3.37
N ILE A 118 4.68 1.19 4.64
CA ILE A 118 5.58 2.18 5.25
C ILE A 118 7.00 1.63 5.39
N ILE A 119 8.00 2.48 5.16
CA ILE A 119 9.41 2.13 5.36
C ILE A 119 9.83 2.57 6.75
N MET A 120 10.32 1.62 7.54
CA MET A 120 10.67 1.82 8.94
C MET A 120 12.14 2.24 9.12
N ASN A 121 12.42 2.84 10.28
CA ASN A 121 13.76 3.12 10.82
C ASN A 121 14.65 4.02 9.94
N THR A 122 14.07 4.87 9.09
CA THR A 122 14.81 5.77 8.20
C THR A 122 14.30 7.21 8.26
N ASP A 123 15.21 8.18 8.13
CA ASP A 123 14.86 9.58 7.96
C ASP A 123 14.67 9.99 6.49
N ALA A 124 15.06 9.12 5.56
CA ALA A 124 15.02 9.39 4.12
C ALA A 124 13.59 9.47 3.54
N LEU A 125 12.60 8.90 4.22
CA LEU A 125 11.21 8.88 3.76
C LEU A 125 10.58 10.26 3.83
N SER A 126 10.10 10.80 2.69
CA SER A 126 9.47 12.11 2.63
C SER A 126 7.98 12.05 2.93
N TYR A 127 7.27 11.10 2.30
CA TYR A 127 5.82 10.93 2.40
C TYR A 127 5.42 9.47 2.36
N TYR A 128 4.19 9.20 2.79
CA TYR A 128 3.57 7.89 2.72
C TYR A 128 2.17 7.98 2.08
N ALA A 129 1.90 7.15 1.10
CA ALA A 129 0.61 6.99 0.45
C ALA A 129 0.08 5.58 0.68
N SER A 130 -1.05 5.43 1.36
CA SER A 130 -1.63 4.13 1.70
C SER A 130 -3.13 4.22 1.95
N PHE A 131 -3.73 3.11 2.33
CA PHE A 131 -5.01 3.09 3.03
C PHE A 131 -4.81 3.27 4.53
N ASP A 132 -5.88 3.67 5.24
CA ASP A 132 -5.85 3.76 6.69
C ASP A 132 -5.82 2.36 7.31
N ASN A 133 -4.61 1.93 7.68
CA ASN A 133 -4.37 0.60 8.22
C ASN A 133 -4.97 0.40 9.62
N TYR A 134 -5.11 1.48 10.39
CA TYR A 134 -5.81 1.43 11.68
C TYR A 134 -7.31 1.19 11.46
N ALA A 135 -7.92 1.94 10.54
CA ALA A 135 -9.33 1.74 10.19
C ALA A 135 -9.61 0.35 9.59
N ILE A 136 -8.65 -0.26 8.89
CA ILE A 136 -8.77 -1.65 8.41
C ILE A 136 -8.84 -2.61 9.60
N GLY A 137 -7.93 -2.52 10.56
CA GLY A 137 -7.94 -3.38 11.73
C GLY A 137 -9.20 -3.21 12.58
N ASP A 138 -9.61 -1.96 12.81
CA ASP A 138 -10.86 -1.63 13.52
C ASP A 138 -12.07 -2.21 12.77
N GLY A 139 -12.15 -2.04 11.46
CA GLY A 139 -13.23 -2.57 10.63
C GLY A 139 -13.36 -4.09 10.69
N MET A 140 -12.23 -4.82 10.70
CA MET A 140 -12.23 -6.28 10.87
C MET A 140 -12.82 -6.69 12.22
N GLY A 141 -12.33 -6.09 13.31
CA GLY A 141 -12.77 -6.41 14.66
C GLY A 141 -14.23 -6.04 14.90
N GLU A 142 -14.63 -4.85 14.50
CA GLU A 142 -16.00 -4.35 14.68
C GLU A 142 -17.03 -5.16 13.86
N TYR A 143 -16.69 -5.52 12.62
CA TYR A 143 -17.56 -6.36 11.80
C TYR A 143 -17.78 -7.73 12.44
N ILE A 144 -16.73 -8.40 12.90
CA ILE A 144 -16.83 -9.69 13.59
C ILE A 144 -17.68 -9.54 14.87
N ALA A 145 -17.41 -8.52 15.68
CA ALA A 145 -18.14 -8.29 16.92
C ALA A 145 -19.64 -8.01 16.67
N ALA A 146 -19.96 -7.28 15.61
CA ALA A 146 -21.35 -6.99 15.23
C ALA A 146 -22.07 -8.23 14.67
N ALA A 147 -21.40 -8.97 13.75
CA ALA A 147 -21.96 -10.17 13.13
C ALA A 147 -22.32 -11.26 14.17
N LEU A 148 -21.56 -11.33 15.26
CA LEU A 148 -21.76 -12.26 16.38
C LEU A 148 -22.59 -11.69 17.52
N ASN A 149 -23.04 -10.44 17.42
CA ASN A 149 -23.77 -9.76 18.47
C ASN A 149 -23.06 -9.77 19.85
N LEU A 150 -21.71 -9.67 19.84
CA LEU A 150 -20.91 -9.82 21.06
C LEU A 150 -21.19 -8.72 22.10
N LYS A 151 -21.48 -7.50 21.67
CA LYS A 151 -21.84 -6.38 22.56
C LYS A 151 -23.09 -6.64 23.39
N ASN A 152 -23.99 -7.53 22.93
CA ASN A 152 -25.21 -7.90 23.60
C ASN A 152 -25.18 -9.33 24.18
N GLY A 153 -23.99 -9.85 24.45
CA GLY A 153 -23.82 -11.15 25.11
C GLY A 153 -23.84 -12.37 24.19
N GLY A 154 -23.68 -12.19 22.88
CA GLY A 154 -23.51 -13.31 21.95
C GLY A 154 -22.31 -14.17 22.31
N GLY A 155 -22.40 -15.48 22.09
CA GLY A 155 -21.35 -16.46 22.37
C GLY A 155 -21.78 -17.60 23.31
N PRO A 156 -20.85 -18.56 23.61
CA PRO A 156 -19.47 -18.62 23.10
C PRO A 156 -19.36 -19.02 21.62
N TYR A 157 -18.41 -18.44 20.90
CA TYR A 157 -18.08 -18.80 19.52
C TYR A 157 -16.61 -19.16 19.38
N ASN A 158 -16.31 -20.24 18.65
CA ASN A 158 -14.94 -20.65 18.37
C ASN A 158 -14.34 -19.77 17.27
N ILE A 159 -13.17 -19.17 17.56
CA ILE A 159 -12.42 -18.32 16.65
C ILE A 159 -10.98 -18.77 16.50
N GLU A 160 -10.42 -18.67 15.32
CA GLU A 160 -8.98 -18.80 15.06
C GLU A 160 -8.47 -17.60 14.25
N PHE A 161 -7.17 -17.35 14.38
CA PHE A 161 -6.51 -16.18 13.86
C PHE A 161 -5.45 -16.54 12.82
N PHE A 162 -5.37 -15.72 11.77
CA PHE A 162 -4.27 -15.65 10.82
C PHE A 162 -3.88 -14.19 10.69
N ALA A 163 -2.57 -13.90 10.64
CA ALA A 163 -2.03 -12.56 10.42
C ALA A 163 -1.21 -12.54 9.13
N GLY A 164 -0.92 -11.34 8.63
CA GLY A 164 -0.12 -11.16 7.42
C GLY A 164 1.37 -11.42 7.60
N GLY A 165 2.16 -11.07 6.60
CA GLY A 165 3.61 -11.26 6.58
C GLY A 165 4.33 -10.44 7.66
N PRO A 166 5.22 -11.04 8.46
CA PRO A 166 5.85 -10.37 9.59
C PRO A 166 6.82 -9.25 9.21
N SER A 167 7.33 -9.23 7.99
CA SER A 167 8.19 -8.15 7.46
C SER A 167 7.42 -6.89 7.02
N ASP A 168 6.09 -6.96 7.02
CA ASP A 168 5.21 -5.84 6.66
C ASP A 168 4.61 -5.21 7.92
N ASN A 169 4.98 -3.96 8.19
CA ASN A 169 4.48 -3.23 9.35
C ASN A 169 2.95 -3.09 9.36
N ASN A 170 2.30 -3.05 8.19
CA ASN A 170 0.84 -2.98 8.10
C ASN A 170 0.16 -4.21 8.70
N ALA A 171 0.75 -5.41 8.52
CA ALA A 171 0.21 -6.64 9.08
C ALA A 171 0.12 -6.59 10.61
N HIS A 172 1.11 -5.98 11.26
CA HIS A 172 1.09 -5.75 12.71
C HIS A 172 -0.02 -4.79 13.12
N ILE A 173 -0.16 -3.66 12.40
CA ILE A 173 -1.20 -2.65 12.68
C ILE A 173 -2.60 -3.28 12.54
N PHE A 174 -2.88 -4.02 11.46
CA PHE A 174 -4.19 -4.68 11.27
C PHE A 174 -4.50 -5.62 12.43
N PHE A 175 -3.57 -6.52 12.73
CA PHE A 175 -3.76 -7.53 13.74
C PHE A 175 -3.95 -6.91 15.13
N GLU A 176 -3.07 -6.00 15.52
CA GLU A 176 -3.13 -5.35 16.83
C GLU A 176 -4.43 -4.57 17.04
N ASN A 177 -4.88 -3.81 16.05
CA ASN A 177 -6.13 -3.07 16.15
C ASN A 177 -7.35 -3.99 16.19
N THR A 178 -7.37 -5.04 15.36
CA THR A 178 -8.42 -6.06 15.45
C THR A 178 -8.44 -6.71 16.85
N MET A 179 -7.28 -7.03 17.38
CA MET A 179 -7.17 -7.66 18.70
C MET A 179 -7.59 -6.73 19.84
N LYS A 180 -7.33 -5.42 19.78
CA LYS A 180 -7.86 -4.45 20.75
C LYS A 180 -9.38 -4.55 20.91
N ILE A 181 -10.09 -4.84 19.82
CA ILE A 181 -11.55 -4.98 19.81
C ILE A 181 -11.99 -6.37 20.27
N LEU A 182 -11.28 -7.43 19.85
CA LEU A 182 -11.70 -8.82 20.10
C LEU A 182 -11.21 -9.38 21.44
N GLU A 183 -10.08 -8.88 21.97
CA GLU A 183 -9.49 -9.38 23.21
C GLU A 183 -10.44 -9.33 24.44
N PRO A 184 -11.27 -8.30 24.66
CA PRO A 184 -12.25 -8.30 25.73
C PRO A 184 -13.22 -9.49 25.65
N TYR A 185 -13.61 -9.89 24.45
CA TYR A 185 -14.54 -11.01 24.23
C TYR A 185 -13.84 -12.38 24.38
N LEU A 186 -12.54 -12.45 24.10
CA LEU A 186 -11.71 -13.62 24.46
C LEU A 186 -11.59 -13.77 25.98
N LYS A 187 -11.34 -12.66 26.68
CA LYS A 187 -11.23 -12.64 28.16
C LYS A 187 -12.56 -12.99 28.85
N SER A 188 -13.70 -12.59 28.29
CA SER A 188 -15.02 -12.93 28.84
C SER A 188 -15.49 -14.35 28.49
N GLY A 189 -14.81 -15.05 27.57
CA GLY A 189 -15.22 -16.37 27.08
C GLY A 189 -16.33 -16.33 26.02
N GLN A 190 -16.74 -15.17 25.53
CA GLN A 190 -17.68 -15.05 24.41
C GLN A 190 -17.03 -15.47 23.08
N LEU A 191 -15.68 -15.28 22.95
CA LEU A 191 -14.86 -15.87 21.92
C LEU A 191 -13.92 -16.89 22.54
N VAL A 192 -13.75 -18.04 21.91
CA VAL A 192 -12.90 -19.13 22.39
C VAL A 192 -11.91 -19.51 21.28
N CYS A 193 -10.63 -19.21 21.48
CA CYS A 193 -9.56 -19.68 20.62
C CYS A 193 -9.05 -21.01 21.17
N ARG A 194 -9.49 -22.14 20.58
CA ARG A 194 -9.17 -23.48 21.09
C ARG A 194 -7.69 -23.83 20.93
N SER A 195 -7.00 -23.25 19.95
CA SER A 195 -5.55 -23.42 19.78
C SER A 195 -4.71 -22.61 20.78
N TRP A 196 -5.29 -21.61 21.45
CA TRP A 196 -4.61 -20.64 22.30
C TRP A 196 -3.55 -19.81 21.55
N GLN A 197 -3.57 -19.80 20.22
CA GLN A 197 -2.65 -19.03 19.39
C GLN A 197 -3.27 -17.68 19.05
N VAL A 198 -3.05 -16.70 19.93
CA VAL A 198 -3.67 -15.37 19.87
C VAL A 198 -2.66 -14.24 19.70
N THR A 199 -1.38 -14.55 19.54
CA THR A 199 -0.33 -13.53 19.31
C THR A 199 0.09 -13.51 17.85
N PHE A 200 0.49 -12.35 17.35
CA PHE A 200 0.90 -12.15 15.96
C PHE A 200 1.89 -13.23 15.48
N ASP A 201 2.99 -13.43 16.22
CA ASP A 201 4.06 -14.39 15.85
C ASP A 201 3.58 -15.84 15.70
N LYS A 202 2.51 -16.21 16.41
CA LYS A 202 1.95 -17.57 16.35
C LYS A 202 1.05 -17.81 15.14
N VAL A 203 0.55 -16.72 14.54
CA VAL A 203 -0.49 -16.79 13.51
C VAL A 203 -0.08 -16.09 12.20
N ALA A 204 1.12 -15.53 12.16
CA ALA A 204 1.66 -14.87 10.98
C ALA A 204 1.83 -15.83 9.79
N VAL A 205 1.45 -15.39 8.62
CA VAL A 205 1.62 -16.10 7.35
C VAL A 205 2.80 -15.45 6.61
N ALA A 206 3.93 -16.15 6.61
CA ALA A 206 5.18 -15.65 6.04
C ALA A 206 4.98 -15.20 4.58
N ASP A 207 5.59 -14.06 4.24
CA ASP A 207 5.64 -13.47 2.90
C ASP A 207 4.26 -13.17 2.28
N TRP A 208 3.20 -13.10 3.09
CA TRP A 208 1.82 -13.05 2.60
C TRP A 208 1.47 -14.22 1.66
N ASN A 209 2.29 -15.27 1.63
CA ASN A 209 2.09 -16.41 0.77
C ASN A 209 0.96 -17.30 1.30
N SER A 210 -0.18 -17.25 0.63
CA SER A 210 -1.39 -17.96 1.05
C SER A 210 -1.20 -19.49 1.17
N ALA A 211 -0.25 -20.07 0.41
CA ALA A 211 0.08 -21.49 0.55
C ALA A 211 0.62 -21.84 1.96
N ASN A 212 1.26 -20.88 2.64
CA ASN A 212 1.75 -21.08 4.01
C ASN A 212 0.63 -21.14 5.05
N ALA A 213 -0.59 -20.70 4.73
CA ALA A 213 -1.75 -20.84 5.61
C ALA A 213 -2.33 -22.27 5.63
N LYS A 214 -2.09 -23.04 4.58
CA LYS A 214 -2.67 -24.38 4.40
C LYS A 214 -2.26 -25.38 5.51
N PRO A 215 -0.99 -25.56 5.88
CA PRO A 215 -0.63 -26.46 6.97
C PRO A 215 -1.33 -26.09 8.27
N ARG A 216 -1.40 -24.78 8.59
CA ARG A 216 -2.03 -24.28 9.80
C ARG A 216 -3.52 -24.59 9.86
N ILE A 217 -4.29 -24.28 8.80
CA ILE A 217 -5.73 -24.57 8.84
C ILE A 217 -6.02 -26.06 8.95
N ASN A 218 -5.24 -26.93 8.28
CA ASN A 218 -5.38 -28.37 8.38
C ASN A 218 -5.08 -28.87 9.79
N GLU A 219 -3.98 -28.40 10.41
CA GLU A 219 -3.65 -28.72 11.80
C GLU A 219 -4.75 -28.28 12.77
N LEU A 220 -5.31 -27.08 12.59
CA LEU A 220 -6.40 -26.59 13.43
C LEU A 220 -7.62 -27.52 13.36
N MET A 221 -8.05 -27.88 12.14
CA MET A 221 -9.19 -28.79 11.95
C MET A 221 -8.98 -30.16 12.55
N GLU A 222 -7.78 -30.73 12.42
CA GLU A 222 -7.45 -32.05 12.89
C GLU A 222 -7.30 -32.12 14.42
N LYS A 223 -6.71 -31.09 15.06
CA LYS A 223 -6.39 -31.15 16.48
C LYS A 223 -7.46 -30.51 17.37
N TYR A 224 -8.11 -29.44 16.90
CA TYR A 224 -8.94 -28.61 17.77
C TYR A 224 -10.41 -28.56 17.36
N TYR A 225 -10.74 -28.93 16.12
CA TYR A 225 -12.11 -28.81 15.57
C TYR A 225 -12.65 -30.10 14.97
N THR A 226 -12.31 -31.23 15.59
CA THR A 226 -12.88 -32.55 15.27
C THR A 226 -14.30 -32.71 15.80
N ASP A 227 -14.55 -32.20 17.01
CA ASP A 227 -15.77 -32.35 17.81
C ASP A 227 -16.63 -31.10 17.91
N ALA A 228 -16.13 -29.99 17.39
CA ALA A 228 -16.83 -28.68 17.42
C ALA A 228 -16.60 -27.90 16.13
N PRO A 229 -17.50 -27.01 15.72
CA PRO A 229 -17.30 -26.18 14.56
C PRO A 229 -16.27 -25.07 14.83
N LEU A 230 -15.46 -24.73 13.83
CA LEU A 230 -14.73 -23.46 13.73
C LEU A 230 -15.70 -22.43 13.13
N GLN A 231 -16.16 -21.48 13.94
CA GLN A 231 -17.26 -20.57 13.56
C GLN A 231 -16.77 -19.23 13.03
N VAL A 232 -15.55 -18.84 13.40
CA VAL A 232 -14.99 -17.54 13.04
C VAL A 232 -13.51 -17.72 12.68
N VAL A 233 -13.08 -17.07 11.62
CA VAL A 233 -11.67 -16.97 11.24
C VAL A 233 -11.34 -15.52 10.95
N LEU A 234 -10.39 -14.95 11.68
CA LEU A 234 -9.72 -13.74 11.26
C LEU A 234 -8.70 -14.11 10.19
N SER A 235 -8.95 -13.71 8.95
CA SER A 235 -8.00 -13.81 7.84
C SER A 235 -7.48 -12.42 7.48
N PRO A 236 -6.17 -12.26 7.25
CA PRO A 236 -5.56 -10.95 7.03
C PRO A 236 -5.78 -10.43 5.61
N ASN A 237 -6.08 -11.31 4.64
CA ASN A 237 -6.42 -10.92 3.26
C ASN A 237 -7.26 -11.97 2.53
N ASP A 238 -7.65 -11.66 1.29
CA ASP A 238 -8.57 -12.46 0.48
C ASP A 238 -7.92 -13.74 -0.08
N ASP A 239 -6.64 -13.72 -0.41
CA ASP A 239 -5.91 -14.90 -0.89
C ASP A 239 -5.80 -15.96 0.22
N ILE A 240 -5.43 -15.54 1.42
CA ILE A 240 -5.35 -16.41 2.59
C ILE A 240 -6.73 -16.94 2.95
N ALA A 241 -7.77 -16.07 2.94
CA ALA A 241 -9.15 -16.50 3.15
C ALA A 241 -9.59 -17.58 2.13
N GLY A 242 -9.20 -17.39 0.87
CA GLY A 242 -9.50 -18.37 -0.20
C GLY A 242 -8.89 -19.74 0.06
N VAL A 243 -7.63 -19.79 0.51
CA VAL A 243 -6.97 -21.05 0.88
C VAL A 243 -7.63 -21.71 2.08
N ILE A 244 -7.93 -20.95 3.12
CA ILE A 244 -8.60 -21.44 4.33
C ILE A 244 -9.97 -22.06 3.97
N LEU A 245 -10.79 -21.34 3.23
CA LEU A 245 -12.10 -21.81 2.78
C LEU A 245 -12.01 -23.07 1.92
N GLY A 246 -11.03 -23.12 1.00
CA GLY A 246 -10.80 -24.29 0.15
C GLY A 246 -10.40 -25.55 0.92
N GLU A 247 -9.57 -25.43 1.96
CA GLU A 247 -9.20 -26.57 2.80
C GLU A 247 -10.37 -27.01 3.70
N MET A 248 -11.17 -26.07 4.23
CA MET A 248 -12.37 -26.39 5.00
C MET A 248 -13.43 -27.09 4.13
N GLU A 249 -13.62 -26.66 2.89
CA GLU A 249 -14.54 -27.30 1.92
C GLU A 249 -14.11 -28.75 1.63
N LYS A 250 -12.81 -28.99 1.38
CA LYS A 250 -12.25 -30.34 1.19
C LYS A 250 -12.45 -31.25 2.40
N ALA A 251 -12.39 -30.66 3.61
CA ALA A 251 -12.62 -31.39 4.85
C ALA A 251 -14.11 -31.57 5.20
N GLY A 252 -15.04 -31.10 4.34
CA GLY A 252 -16.47 -31.16 4.58
C GLY A 252 -16.94 -30.33 5.78
N LYS A 253 -16.18 -29.29 6.15
CA LYS A 253 -16.51 -28.37 7.26
C LYS A 253 -17.35 -27.21 6.78
N PRO A 254 -18.27 -26.67 7.60
CA PRO A 254 -19.05 -25.50 7.26
C PRO A 254 -18.15 -24.25 7.13
N TYR A 255 -18.56 -23.30 6.29
CA TYR A 255 -17.87 -22.02 6.17
C TYR A 255 -18.05 -21.19 7.44
N PRO A 256 -16.96 -20.61 7.98
CA PRO A 256 -17.01 -19.72 9.13
C PRO A 256 -17.43 -18.30 8.72
N ILE A 257 -17.69 -17.45 9.69
CA ILE A 257 -17.56 -16.01 9.51
C ILE A 257 -16.06 -15.74 9.27
N ILE A 258 -15.71 -15.22 8.10
CA ILE A 258 -14.31 -15.01 7.73
C ILE A 258 -14.11 -13.62 7.12
N SER A 259 -13.09 -12.92 7.60
CA SER A 259 -12.63 -11.66 7.03
C SER A 259 -11.78 -11.85 5.79
N GLY A 260 -11.64 -10.80 5.02
CA GLY A 260 -10.65 -10.64 3.97
C GLY A 260 -10.18 -9.18 3.88
N LEU A 261 -9.22 -8.94 3.04
CA LEU A 261 -8.68 -7.63 2.70
C LEU A 261 -8.25 -7.65 1.24
N ASP A 262 -8.15 -6.50 0.63
CA ASP A 262 -7.76 -6.14 -0.73
C ASP A 262 -8.95 -5.97 -1.68
N GLY A 263 -10.03 -6.72 -1.52
CA GLY A 263 -11.20 -6.62 -2.40
C GLY A 263 -10.97 -7.33 -3.74
N ASP A 264 -10.38 -8.50 -3.71
CA ASP A 264 -10.10 -9.27 -4.91
C ASP A 264 -11.38 -9.75 -5.61
N PRO A 265 -11.41 -9.80 -6.95
CA PRO A 265 -12.57 -10.31 -7.70
C PRO A 265 -13.03 -11.70 -7.24
N ALA A 266 -12.07 -12.58 -6.89
CA ALA A 266 -12.37 -13.91 -6.36
C ALA A 266 -13.07 -13.86 -4.99
N ALA A 267 -12.74 -12.87 -4.15
CA ALA A 267 -13.43 -12.66 -2.87
C ALA A 267 -14.86 -12.18 -3.09
N PHE A 268 -15.09 -11.29 -4.04
CA PHE A 268 -16.45 -10.85 -4.39
C PHE A 268 -17.34 -12.03 -4.81
N GLU A 269 -16.80 -12.94 -5.62
CA GLU A 269 -17.55 -14.15 -6.01
C GLU A 269 -17.81 -15.07 -4.80
N ARG A 270 -16.84 -15.25 -3.91
CA ARG A 270 -17.04 -16.02 -2.68
C ARG A 270 -18.08 -15.38 -1.75
N ILE A 271 -18.11 -14.04 -1.66
CA ILE A 271 -19.11 -13.31 -0.87
C ILE A 271 -20.51 -13.47 -1.47
N LYS A 272 -20.68 -13.34 -2.80
CA LYS A 272 -21.96 -13.60 -3.50
C LYS A 272 -22.48 -15.02 -3.25
N GLN A 273 -21.59 -15.99 -3.24
CA GLN A 273 -21.90 -17.41 -2.97
C GLN A 273 -22.14 -17.69 -1.47
N GLY A 274 -21.90 -16.75 -0.58
CA GLY A 274 -22.02 -16.94 0.88
C GLY A 274 -20.90 -17.79 1.50
N LYS A 275 -19.78 -17.97 0.80
CA LYS A 275 -18.59 -18.70 1.28
C LYS A 275 -17.67 -17.83 2.12
N GLN A 276 -17.45 -16.58 1.70
CA GLN A 276 -16.71 -15.56 2.47
C GLN A 276 -17.70 -14.54 3.01
N THR A 277 -17.48 -14.06 4.24
CA THR A 277 -18.44 -13.16 4.88
C THR A 277 -18.26 -11.73 4.41
N PHE A 278 -17.04 -11.24 4.43
CA PHE A 278 -16.72 -9.87 4.00
C PHE A 278 -15.26 -9.76 3.56
N THR A 279 -14.96 -8.69 2.87
CA THR A 279 -13.61 -8.19 2.64
C THR A 279 -13.56 -6.70 2.89
N ILE A 280 -12.37 -6.15 3.16
CA ILE A 280 -12.14 -4.71 3.18
C ILE A 280 -11.38 -4.35 1.91
N ALA A 281 -12.08 -3.69 0.99
CA ALA A 281 -11.51 -3.34 -0.31
C ALA A 281 -10.55 -2.16 -0.19
N LYS A 282 -9.40 -2.32 -0.83
CA LYS A 282 -8.40 -1.29 -1.11
C LYS A 282 -8.36 -1.07 -2.62
N ASP A 283 -9.13 -0.09 -3.10
CA ASP A 283 -9.20 0.20 -4.53
C ASP A 283 -7.85 0.72 -5.05
N PRO A 284 -7.12 -0.03 -5.89
CA PRO A 284 -5.80 0.36 -6.36
C PRO A 284 -5.82 1.66 -7.17
N ASP A 285 -6.89 1.93 -7.93
CA ASP A 285 -6.99 3.14 -8.75
C ASP A 285 -7.12 4.40 -7.88
N VAL A 286 -7.76 4.29 -6.72
CA VAL A 286 -7.84 5.39 -5.75
C VAL A 286 -6.47 5.70 -5.16
N LEU A 287 -5.70 4.68 -4.76
CA LEU A 287 -4.37 4.86 -4.18
C LEU A 287 -3.37 5.38 -5.22
N THR A 288 -3.34 4.80 -6.42
CA THR A 288 -2.43 5.23 -7.49
C THR A 288 -2.69 6.66 -7.92
N ALA A 289 -3.96 7.06 -8.11
CA ALA A 289 -4.31 8.44 -8.44
C ALA A 289 -3.90 9.45 -7.36
N LYS A 290 -3.94 9.05 -6.08
CA LYS A 290 -3.46 9.89 -4.96
C LYS A 290 -1.94 9.99 -4.94
N CYS A 291 -1.25 8.88 -5.17
CA CYS A 291 0.20 8.84 -5.25
C CYS A 291 0.73 9.71 -6.41
N VAL A 292 0.12 9.63 -7.59
CA VAL A 292 0.48 10.50 -8.74
C VAL A 292 0.37 11.98 -8.37
N ARG A 293 -0.73 12.40 -7.74
CA ARG A 293 -0.86 13.80 -7.29
C ARG A 293 0.22 14.19 -6.28
N MET A 294 0.58 13.29 -5.37
CA MET A 294 1.66 13.51 -4.41
C MET A 294 3.00 13.65 -5.13
N ILE A 295 3.31 12.77 -6.09
CA ILE A 295 4.53 12.84 -6.91
C ILE A 295 4.62 14.17 -7.65
N LYS A 296 3.55 14.59 -8.31
CA LYS A 296 3.51 15.88 -9.04
C LYS A 296 3.82 17.05 -8.13
N ALA A 297 3.14 17.12 -6.98
CA ALA A 297 3.38 18.20 -6.02
C ALA A 297 4.84 18.24 -5.53
N VAL A 298 5.39 17.07 -5.21
CA VAL A 298 6.78 16.94 -4.75
C VAL A 298 7.78 17.36 -5.82
N VAL A 299 7.61 16.92 -7.06
CA VAL A 299 8.50 17.24 -8.19
C VAL A 299 8.39 18.71 -8.59
N GLU A 300 7.21 19.31 -8.45
CA GLU A 300 6.97 20.73 -8.69
C GLU A 300 7.40 21.62 -7.53
N GLY A 301 7.85 21.04 -6.41
CA GLY A 301 8.24 21.79 -5.21
C GLY A 301 7.06 22.42 -4.47
N THR A 302 5.85 21.90 -4.66
CA THR A 302 4.64 22.32 -3.95
C THR A 302 4.30 21.36 -2.82
N GLN A 303 3.41 21.78 -1.90
CA GLN A 303 2.98 20.92 -0.79
C GLN A 303 2.00 19.86 -1.30
N PRO A 304 2.29 18.55 -1.13
CA PRO A 304 1.33 17.52 -1.46
C PRO A 304 0.12 17.52 -0.53
N ASP A 305 -1.00 16.98 -1.05
CA ASP A 305 -2.20 16.72 -0.24
C ASP A 305 -1.88 15.62 0.78
N ILE A 306 -2.02 15.92 2.06
CA ILE A 306 -1.82 14.99 3.18
C ILE A 306 -2.99 15.12 4.17
N ASN A 307 -3.38 14.02 4.80
CA ASN A 307 -4.49 13.99 5.76
C ASN A 307 -4.14 13.33 7.10
N ASP A 308 -2.89 12.85 7.26
CA ASP A 308 -2.37 12.37 8.54
C ASP A 308 -0.94 12.84 8.77
N VAL A 309 -0.68 13.37 9.99
CA VAL A 309 0.63 13.80 10.48
C VAL A 309 0.89 13.33 11.92
N THR A 310 0.18 12.28 12.36
CA THR A 310 0.18 11.87 13.76
C THR A 310 0.40 10.37 13.97
N ASN A 311 -0.15 9.51 13.12
CA ASN A 311 -0.29 8.08 13.41
C ASN A 311 0.87 7.24 12.86
N TYR A 312 1.42 7.61 11.71
CA TYR A 312 2.41 6.77 11.01
C TYR A 312 3.84 7.14 11.41
N ASN A 313 4.24 6.70 12.63
CA ASN A 313 5.62 6.81 13.08
C ASN A 313 6.45 5.63 12.56
N ASN A 314 7.51 5.93 11.82
CA ASN A 314 8.37 4.91 11.23
C ASN A 314 9.57 4.51 12.12
N GLY A 315 9.53 4.84 13.41
CA GLY A 315 10.62 4.59 14.34
C GLY A 315 11.64 5.74 14.45
N VAL A 316 11.67 6.66 13.50
CA VAL A 316 12.54 7.86 13.49
C VAL A 316 11.71 9.12 13.55
N LYS A 317 10.63 9.19 12.78
CA LYS A 317 9.73 10.35 12.71
C LYS A 317 8.30 9.94 12.38
N VAL A 318 7.35 10.83 12.62
CA VAL A 318 6.02 10.73 12.03
C VAL A 318 6.13 11.15 10.57
N VAL A 319 5.72 10.25 9.67
CA VAL A 319 5.77 10.46 8.22
C VAL A 319 4.47 11.13 7.77
N PRO A 320 4.51 12.32 7.13
CA PRO A 320 3.31 12.93 6.57
C PRO A 320 2.68 11.99 5.53
N SER A 321 1.38 11.69 5.70
CA SER A 321 0.72 10.61 4.96
C SER A 321 -0.55 11.08 4.28
N PHE A 322 -0.85 10.50 3.11
CA PHE A 322 -2.19 10.47 2.54
C PHE A 322 -2.78 9.08 2.70
N LEU A 323 -3.86 9.00 3.46
CA LEU A 323 -4.55 7.75 3.78
C LEU A 323 -5.88 7.70 3.04
N CYS A 324 -6.01 6.73 2.13
CA CYS A 324 -7.28 6.42 1.47
C CYS A 324 -8.22 5.70 2.46
N THR A 325 -9.51 5.95 2.34
CA THR A 325 -10.52 5.28 3.18
C THR A 325 -10.79 3.87 2.63
N PRO A 326 -10.59 2.81 3.44
CA PRO A 326 -10.96 1.45 3.04
C PRO A 326 -12.48 1.27 3.05
N MET A 327 -12.98 0.29 2.28
CA MET A 327 -14.41 0.03 2.17
C MET A 327 -14.75 -1.41 2.53
N ILE A 328 -15.66 -1.62 3.49
CA ILE A 328 -16.17 -2.96 3.81
C ILE A 328 -17.14 -3.40 2.71
N ILE A 329 -16.87 -4.60 2.16
CA ILE A 329 -17.68 -5.26 1.15
C ILE A 329 -18.20 -6.56 1.72
N ASP A 330 -19.50 -6.70 1.74
CA ASP A 330 -20.21 -7.90 2.17
C ASP A 330 -21.37 -8.23 1.23
N LYS A 331 -22.22 -9.16 1.62
CA LYS A 331 -23.38 -9.60 0.81
C LYS A 331 -24.38 -8.47 0.51
N THR A 332 -24.40 -7.39 1.31
CA THR A 332 -25.35 -6.29 1.14
C THR A 332 -24.95 -5.33 0.03
N ASN A 333 -23.67 -5.20 -0.27
CA ASN A 333 -23.15 -4.21 -1.21
C ASN A 333 -22.26 -4.78 -2.35
N VAL A 334 -21.83 -6.05 -2.30
CA VAL A 334 -20.93 -6.66 -3.30
C VAL A 334 -21.45 -6.56 -4.74
N ASN A 335 -22.78 -6.59 -4.95
CA ASN A 335 -23.38 -6.51 -6.28
C ASN A 335 -23.29 -5.11 -6.90
N SER A 336 -23.24 -4.05 -6.09
CA SER A 336 -23.16 -2.67 -6.57
C SER A 336 -21.75 -2.26 -7.01
N LEU A 337 -20.72 -3.01 -6.61
CA LEU A 337 -19.31 -2.74 -6.90
C LEU A 337 -18.76 -3.60 -8.04
N ALA A 338 -19.33 -4.80 -8.26
CA ALA A 338 -18.96 -5.68 -9.38
C ALA A 338 -19.43 -5.15 -10.75
N ALA A 339 -20.12 -4.01 -10.80
CA ALA A 339 -20.63 -3.39 -12.01
C ALA A 339 -19.77 -2.20 -12.49
N LYS A 340 -18.66 -1.91 -11.84
CA LYS A 340 -17.66 -0.94 -12.26
C LYS A 340 -16.41 -1.64 -12.76
#